data_1a71a073a7dc0bd1f9cc1596be178cb4
#
_entry.id   1a71a073a7dc0bd1f9cc1596be178cb4
#
_cell.length_a   1.000
_cell.length_b   1.000
_cell.length_c   1.000
_cell.angle_alpha   90.00
_cell.angle_beta   90.00
_cell.angle_gamma   90.00
#
_symmetry.space_group_name_H-M   'P 1'
#
loop_
_entity.id
_entity.type
_entity.pdbx_description
1 polymer ?
#
loop_
_entity_poly.entity_id
_entity_poly.type
_entity_poly.pdbx_seq_one_letter_code
_entity_poly.pdbx_strand_id
1 'polypeptide(L)'
;IAPARSASDIDEAVLARAQTALESLSLKVSFSQYAFSRSQRGCPTDVEKVDDLHAAFLDPNVKGVLAAIGGVNSNQLLGRIDWDIIRANPKIFAGFSDITVLNHAILAKTGLVTFATPNFYCFGLPPKADYSLEYFRCCLFAGQPETYRVRASKVFYDYAWDYDEKS
;
A
#
# COMPACT_ATOMS: atom_id res chain seq x y z
N ILE A 1 2.02 5.13 3.01
CA ILE A 1 1.76 5.05 4.45
C ILE A 1 2.12 3.67 5.02
N ALA A 2 2.33 3.56 6.32
CA ALA A 2 2.65 2.30 7.02
C ALA A 2 1.59 1.97 8.09
N PRO A 3 0.35 1.58 7.70
CA PRO A 3 -0.75 1.40 8.64
C PRO A 3 -0.67 0.08 9.42
N ALA A 4 0.30 -0.76 9.14
CA ALA A 4 0.58 -2.01 9.83
C ALA A 4 2.02 -2.03 10.35
N ARG A 5 2.95 -2.74 9.68
CA ARG A 5 4.38 -2.71 10.02
C ARG A 5 5.04 -1.42 9.52
N SER A 6 6.18 -1.08 10.09
CA SER A 6 6.99 0.06 9.64
C SER A 6 7.62 -0.20 8.27
N ALA A 7 7.72 0.84 7.44
CA ALA A 7 8.49 0.79 6.20
C ALA A 7 10.01 0.58 6.46
N SER A 8 10.48 0.85 7.68
CA SER A 8 11.86 0.54 8.08
C SER A 8 12.15 -0.97 8.22
N ASP A 9 11.13 -1.83 8.10
CA ASP A 9 11.30 -3.28 8.01
C ASP A 9 11.64 -3.76 6.60
N ILE A 10 11.59 -2.86 5.61
CA ILE A 10 11.87 -3.15 4.21
C ILE A 10 13.34 -2.81 3.94
N ASP A 11 14.06 -3.71 3.29
CA ASP A 11 15.43 -3.47 2.85
C ASP A 11 15.53 -2.20 1.99
N GLU A 12 16.58 -1.42 2.18
CA GLU A 12 16.76 -0.13 1.51
C GLU A 12 16.84 -0.27 -0.02
N ALA A 13 17.47 -1.34 -0.51
CA ALA A 13 17.54 -1.60 -1.94
C ALA A 13 16.17 -2.00 -2.52
N VAL A 14 15.33 -2.69 -1.72
CA VAL A 14 13.94 -2.99 -2.11
C VAL A 14 13.12 -1.72 -2.15
N LEU A 15 13.25 -0.82 -1.16
CA LEU A 15 12.59 0.49 -1.16
C LEU A 15 12.94 1.30 -2.40
N ALA A 16 14.24 1.40 -2.74
CA ALA A 16 14.70 2.16 -3.90
C ALA A 16 14.17 1.57 -5.22
N ARG A 17 14.18 0.24 -5.37
CA ARG A 17 13.62 -0.42 -6.56
C ARG A 17 12.12 -0.21 -6.67
N ALA A 18 11.38 -0.33 -5.57
CA ALA A 18 9.93 -0.12 -5.55
C ALA A 18 9.57 1.32 -5.94
N GLN A 19 10.30 2.29 -5.42
CA GLN A 19 10.13 3.69 -5.80
C GLN A 19 10.39 3.89 -7.29
N THR A 20 11.51 3.41 -7.82
CA THR A 20 11.85 3.50 -9.24
C THR A 20 10.77 2.85 -10.12
N ALA A 21 10.26 1.68 -9.72
CA ALA A 21 9.21 0.98 -10.45
C ALA A 21 7.91 1.80 -10.54
N LEU A 22 7.46 2.40 -9.44
CA LEU A 22 6.26 3.23 -9.44
C LEU A 22 6.48 4.56 -10.17
N GLU A 23 7.65 5.18 -10.03
CA GLU A 23 8.01 6.42 -10.74
C GLU A 23 8.11 6.20 -12.26
N SER A 24 8.42 4.99 -12.73
CA SER A 24 8.38 4.64 -14.16
C SER A 24 6.96 4.74 -14.76
N LEU A 25 5.92 4.73 -13.92
CA LEU A 25 4.54 4.99 -14.30
C LEU A 25 4.17 6.49 -14.27
N SER A 26 5.13 7.38 -14.18
CA SER A 26 4.95 8.84 -14.04
C SER A 26 4.24 9.22 -12.72
N LEU A 27 4.36 8.39 -11.69
CA LEU A 27 3.92 8.72 -10.34
C LEU A 27 5.03 9.45 -9.60
N LYS A 28 4.65 10.39 -8.73
CA LYS A 28 5.54 10.96 -7.72
C LYS A 28 5.31 10.20 -6.42
N VAL A 29 6.31 9.48 -5.95
CA VAL A 29 6.25 8.75 -4.68
C VAL A 29 6.69 9.64 -3.53
N SER A 30 5.93 9.63 -2.45
CA SER A 30 6.30 10.24 -1.17
C SER A 30 5.87 9.32 -0.02
N PHE A 31 6.59 9.41 1.09
CA PHE A 31 6.25 8.68 2.30
C PHE A 31 5.59 9.62 3.31
N SER A 32 4.63 9.09 4.06
CA SER A 32 4.02 9.80 5.16
C SER A 32 5.02 10.01 6.31
N GLN A 33 4.71 10.95 7.18
CA GLN A 33 5.61 11.42 8.24
C GLN A 33 6.12 10.27 9.13
N TYR A 34 5.26 9.33 9.48
CA TYR A 34 5.56 8.26 10.41
C TYR A 34 5.81 6.90 9.73
N ALA A 35 5.90 6.86 8.39
CA ALA A 35 6.05 5.60 7.66
C ALA A 35 7.25 4.75 8.12
N PHE A 36 8.33 5.39 8.58
CA PHE A 36 9.56 4.75 9.06
C PHE A 36 9.68 4.74 10.58
N SER A 37 8.70 5.25 11.33
CA SER A 37 8.74 5.30 12.78
C SER A 37 8.73 3.91 13.41
N ARG A 38 9.38 3.80 14.57
CA ARG A 38 9.39 2.59 15.40
C ARG A 38 9.08 2.96 16.83
N SER A 39 7.99 2.47 17.34
CA SER A 39 7.67 2.44 18.78
C SER A 39 8.35 1.23 19.45
N GLN A 40 8.09 1.03 20.72
CA GLN A 40 8.53 -0.19 21.44
C GLN A 40 8.00 -1.50 20.79
N ARG A 41 6.94 -1.42 19.98
CA ARG A 41 6.38 -2.56 19.24
C ARG A 41 7.04 -2.77 17.87
N GLY A 42 8.08 -2.00 17.52
CA GLY A 42 8.78 -2.09 16.25
C GLY A 42 8.04 -1.49 15.04
N CYS A 43 6.89 -0.84 15.25
CA CYS A 43 6.13 -0.17 14.20
C CYS A 43 5.64 1.20 14.72
N PRO A 44 5.10 2.09 13.87
CA PRO A 44 4.45 3.31 14.32
C PRO A 44 3.35 3.00 15.34
N THR A 45 3.08 3.93 16.26
CA THR A 45 1.95 3.83 17.19
C THR A 45 0.62 3.91 16.42
N ASP A 46 -0.48 3.45 17.03
CA ASP A 46 -1.79 3.52 16.39
C ASP A 46 -2.22 4.97 16.10
N VAL A 47 -1.80 5.93 16.92
CA VAL A 47 -2.04 7.36 16.69
C VAL A 47 -1.28 7.82 15.45
N GLU A 48 0.03 7.57 15.37
CA GLU A 48 0.86 7.95 14.22
C GLU A 48 0.35 7.34 12.90
N LYS A 49 -0.11 6.08 12.93
CA LYS A 49 -0.70 5.42 11.75
C LYS A 49 -1.99 6.10 11.28
N VAL A 50 -2.84 6.50 12.22
CA VAL A 50 -4.10 7.19 11.93
C VAL A 50 -3.83 8.60 11.44
N ASP A 51 -2.89 9.32 12.06
CA ASP A 51 -2.47 10.66 11.63
C ASP A 51 -1.93 10.62 10.19
N ASP A 52 -1.07 9.66 9.86
CA ASP A 52 -0.57 9.46 8.49
C ASP A 52 -1.70 9.17 7.49
N LEU A 53 -2.67 8.33 7.89
CA LEU A 53 -3.82 8.02 7.05
C LEU A 53 -4.66 9.28 6.79
N HIS A 54 -5.01 10.03 7.84
CA HIS A 54 -5.79 11.26 7.72
C HIS A 54 -5.06 12.31 6.91
N ALA A 55 -3.77 12.54 7.17
CA ALA A 55 -2.95 13.48 6.42
C ALA A 55 -2.90 13.14 4.92
N ALA A 56 -2.74 11.85 4.58
CA ALA A 56 -2.74 11.41 3.20
C ALA A 56 -4.09 11.66 2.49
N PHE A 57 -5.21 11.49 3.19
CA PHE A 57 -6.53 11.79 2.61
C PHE A 57 -6.81 13.29 2.55
N LEU A 58 -6.32 14.10 3.49
CA LEU A 58 -6.52 15.55 3.50
C LEU A 58 -5.66 16.30 2.47
N ASP A 59 -4.47 15.80 2.14
CA ASP A 59 -3.56 16.48 1.21
C ASP A 59 -4.12 16.45 -0.23
N PRO A 60 -4.50 17.59 -0.84
CA PRO A 60 -5.07 17.63 -2.19
C PRO A 60 -4.07 17.20 -3.29
N ASN A 61 -2.78 17.19 -3.00
CA ASN A 61 -1.75 16.75 -3.95
C ASN A 61 -1.61 15.22 -4.00
N VAL A 62 -2.01 14.51 -2.94
CA VAL A 62 -2.04 13.04 -2.90
C VAL A 62 -3.23 12.53 -3.69
N LYS A 63 -2.98 11.72 -4.73
CA LYS A 63 -4.02 11.12 -5.58
C LYS A 63 -4.32 9.67 -5.23
N GLY A 64 -3.37 9.00 -4.63
CA GLY A 64 -3.51 7.62 -4.17
C GLY A 64 -2.68 7.35 -2.93
N VAL A 65 -3.19 6.46 -2.09
CA VAL A 65 -2.58 6.01 -0.83
C VAL A 65 -2.27 4.54 -0.97
N LEU A 66 -0.99 4.19 -0.93
CA LEU A 66 -0.50 2.83 -1.04
C LEU A 66 0.14 2.41 0.30
N ALA A 67 -0.23 1.23 0.80
CA ALA A 67 0.40 0.68 1.99
C ALA A 67 1.83 0.21 1.68
N ALA A 68 2.76 0.53 2.57
CA ALA A 68 4.17 0.15 2.42
C ALA A 68 4.36 -1.36 2.50
N ILE A 69 3.78 -1.97 3.51
CA ILE A 69 3.86 -3.40 3.81
C ILE A 69 2.64 -3.83 4.64
N GLY A 70 2.34 -5.11 4.67
CA GLY A 70 1.31 -5.69 5.54
C GLY A 70 1.75 -5.81 7.01
N GLY A 71 1.05 -6.65 7.77
CA GLY A 71 1.30 -6.86 9.20
C GLY A 71 0.24 -7.72 9.83
N VAL A 72 -0.13 -7.39 11.08
CA VAL A 72 -1.12 -8.15 11.86
C VAL A 72 -1.99 -7.25 12.77
N ASN A 73 -1.91 -5.93 12.66
CA ASN A 73 -2.47 -5.02 13.65
C ASN A 73 -3.24 -3.81 13.09
N SER A 74 -3.52 -3.78 11.79
CA SER A 74 -4.27 -2.68 11.16
C SER A 74 -5.73 -2.58 11.68
N ASN A 75 -6.28 -3.68 12.21
CA ASN A 75 -7.60 -3.69 12.83
C ASN A 75 -7.69 -2.81 14.09
N GLN A 76 -6.58 -2.54 14.78
CA GLN A 76 -6.53 -1.69 15.97
C GLN A 76 -6.83 -0.21 15.65
N LEU A 77 -6.71 0.17 14.37
CA LEU A 77 -6.96 1.54 13.92
C LEU A 77 -8.43 1.87 13.77
N LEU A 78 -9.30 0.87 13.56
CA LEU A 78 -10.69 1.03 13.13
C LEU A 78 -11.52 1.96 14.05
N GLY A 79 -11.28 1.90 15.34
CA GLY A 79 -11.99 2.74 16.34
C GLY A 79 -11.44 4.16 16.46
N ARG A 80 -10.36 4.50 15.75
CA ARG A 80 -9.68 5.81 15.83
C ARG A 80 -9.76 6.60 14.53
N ILE A 81 -10.13 5.94 13.42
CA ILE A 81 -10.21 6.58 12.11
C ILE A 81 -11.45 7.50 12.07
N ASP A 82 -11.22 8.74 11.66
CA ASP A 82 -12.30 9.65 11.28
C ASP A 82 -12.72 9.34 9.83
N TRP A 83 -13.82 8.62 9.72
CA TRP A 83 -14.35 8.17 8.42
C TRP A 83 -14.90 9.33 7.57
N ASP A 84 -15.23 10.46 8.17
CA ASP A 84 -15.73 11.62 7.45
C ASP A 84 -14.61 12.31 6.66
N ILE A 85 -13.39 12.29 7.17
CA ILE A 85 -12.20 12.74 6.42
C ILE A 85 -12.06 11.93 5.13
N ILE A 86 -12.16 10.61 5.22
CA ILE A 86 -12.02 9.71 4.05
C ILE A 86 -13.19 9.93 3.08
N ARG A 87 -14.41 10.03 3.59
CA ARG A 87 -15.62 10.24 2.78
C ARG A 87 -15.59 11.56 2.03
N ALA A 88 -15.10 12.62 2.68
CA ALA A 88 -15.03 13.96 2.10
C ALA A 88 -13.89 14.13 1.08
N ASN A 89 -12.87 13.26 1.12
CA ASN A 89 -11.66 13.35 0.30
C ASN A 89 -11.39 12.05 -0.45
N PRO A 90 -12.28 11.58 -1.34
CA PRO A 90 -12.13 10.27 -1.98
C PRO A 90 -10.85 10.17 -2.80
N LYS A 91 -10.06 9.12 -2.56
CA LYS A 91 -8.79 8.83 -3.24
C LYS A 91 -8.66 7.33 -3.47
N ILE A 92 -7.75 6.93 -4.34
CA ILE A 92 -7.33 5.54 -4.44
C ILE A 92 -6.71 5.13 -3.10
N PHE A 93 -7.22 4.05 -2.51
CA PHE A 93 -6.58 3.39 -1.38
C PHE A 93 -6.27 1.95 -1.77
N ALA A 94 -5.01 1.52 -1.61
CA ALA A 94 -4.51 0.27 -2.16
C ALA A 94 -3.56 -0.45 -1.21
N GLY A 95 -3.64 -1.78 -1.23
CA GLY A 95 -2.80 -2.68 -0.45
C GLY A 95 -3.48 -4.03 -0.23
N PHE A 96 -2.76 -5.01 0.33
CA PHE A 96 -3.26 -6.35 0.59
C PHE A 96 -2.76 -6.92 1.93
N SER A 97 -3.07 -8.18 2.21
CA SER A 97 -2.73 -8.87 3.46
C SER A 97 -3.48 -8.22 4.65
N ASP A 98 -2.81 -7.82 5.72
CA ASP A 98 -3.42 -7.13 6.86
C ASP A 98 -4.17 -5.85 6.46
N ILE A 99 -3.73 -5.18 5.39
CA ILE A 99 -4.37 -3.97 4.85
C ILE A 99 -5.80 -4.23 4.36
N THR A 100 -6.15 -5.47 4.07
CA THR A 100 -7.51 -5.88 3.68
C THR A 100 -8.55 -5.45 4.72
N VAL A 101 -8.18 -5.41 5.99
CA VAL A 101 -9.05 -4.89 7.07
C VAL A 101 -9.45 -3.44 6.80
N LEU A 102 -8.48 -2.60 6.42
CA LEU A 102 -8.74 -1.19 6.09
C LEU A 102 -9.51 -1.06 4.77
N ASN A 103 -9.17 -1.88 3.75
CA ASN A 103 -9.91 -1.91 2.50
C ASN A 103 -11.42 -2.12 2.73
N HIS A 104 -11.77 -3.14 3.50
CA HIS A 104 -13.17 -3.45 3.81
C HIS A 104 -13.82 -2.39 4.71
N ALA A 105 -13.11 -1.88 5.70
CA ALA A 105 -13.64 -0.89 6.61
C ALA A 105 -13.93 0.44 5.90
N ILE A 106 -13.04 0.91 5.03
CA ILE A 106 -13.22 2.11 4.22
C ILE A 106 -14.47 1.96 3.35
N LEU A 107 -14.59 0.85 2.62
CA LEU A 107 -15.78 0.58 1.80
C LEU A 107 -17.07 0.59 2.65
N ALA A 108 -17.07 -0.14 3.76
CA ALA A 108 -18.25 -0.28 4.62
C ALA A 108 -18.68 1.04 5.29
N LYS A 109 -17.73 1.88 5.68
CA LYS A 109 -17.98 3.12 6.43
C LYS A 109 -18.21 4.34 5.53
N THR A 110 -17.61 4.36 4.34
CA THR A 110 -17.62 5.56 3.48
C THR A 110 -18.23 5.35 2.09
N GLY A 111 -18.39 4.09 1.67
CA GLY A 111 -18.79 3.74 0.28
C GLY A 111 -17.64 3.85 -0.73
N LEU A 112 -16.44 4.25 -0.32
CA LEU A 112 -15.29 4.38 -1.21
C LEU A 112 -14.78 2.98 -1.60
N VAL A 113 -14.74 2.70 -2.91
CA VAL A 113 -14.12 1.48 -3.43
C VAL A 113 -12.62 1.54 -3.22
N THR A 114 -12.05 0.47 -2.73
CA THR A 114 -10.62 0.30 -2.47
C THR A 114 -10.06 -0.86 -3.29
N PHE A 115 -8.74 -0.98 -3.34
CA PHE A 115 -8.07 -1.91 -4.24
C PHE A 115 -7.16 -2.89 -3.49
N ALA A 116 -7.41 -4.18 -3.63
CA ALA A 116 -6.50 -5.23 -3.19
C ALA A 116 -5.35 -5.36 -4.21
N THR A 117 -4.27 -4.64 -3.97
CA THR A 117 -3.07 -4.60 -4.83
C THR A 117 -1.84 -5.06 -4.06
N PRO A 118 -0.73 -5.38 -4.74
CA PRO A 118 0.55 -5.50 -4.06
C PRO A 118 0.84 -4.25 -3.20
N ASN A 119 1.41 -4.44 -2.01
CA ASN A 119 1.95 -3.34 -1.21
C ASN A 119 3.20 -2.77 -1.88
N PHE A 120 3.59 -1.57 -1.48
CA PHE A 120 4.72 -0.85 -2.06
C PHE A 120 5.98 -1.72 -2.21
N TYR A 121 6.40 -2.43 -1.15
CA TYR A 121 7.62 -3.25 -1.18
C TYR A 121 7.61 -4.34 -2.26
N CYS A 122 6.43 -4.85 -2.62
CA CYS A 122 6.32 -5.91 -3.63
C CYS A 122 6.81 -5.46 -5.01
N PHE A 123 6.73 -4.16 -5.31
CA PHE A 123 7.25 -3.60 -6.57
C PHE A 123 8.77 -3.52 -6.60
N GLY A 124 9.45 -3.69 -5.46
CA GLY A 124 10.90 -3.76 -5.37
C GLY A 124 11.48 -5.17 -5.40
N LEU A 125 10.63 -6.21 -5.41
CA LEU A 125 11.04 -7.61 -5.40
C LEU A 125 11.19 -8.15 -6.85
N PRO A 126 12.41 -8.43 -7.33
CA PRO A 126 12.59 -9.04 -8.62
C PRO A 126 12.16 -10.52 -8.58
N PRO A 127 11.78 -11.14 -9.71
CA PRO A 127 11.46 -10.58 -11.01
C PRO A 127 9.95 -10.34 -11.21
N LYS A 128 9.16 -10.26 -10.13
CA LYS A 128 7.69 -10.18 -10.14
C LYS A 128 7.16 -8.78 -10.47
N ALA A 129 8.01 -7.77 -10.33
CA ALA A 129 7.59 -6.37 -10.38
C ALA A 129 6.87 -6.02 -11.69
N ASP A 130 7.39 -6.45 -12.84
CA ASP A 130 6.85 -6.06 -14.15
C ASP A 130 5.41 -6.55 -14.37
N TYR A 131 5.11 -7.82 -14.02
CA TYR A 131 3.77 -8.37 -14.14
C TYR A 131 2.79 -7.65 -13.22
N SER A 132 3.17 -7.46 -11.96
CA SER A 132 2.34 -6.77 -10.98
C SER A 132 2.14 -5.30 -11.35
N LEU A 133 3.17 -4.64 -11.87
CA LEU A 133 3.14 -3.24 -12.27
C LEU A 133 2.22 -3.03 -13.50
N GLU A 134 2.24 -3.96 -14.47
CA GLU A 134 1.34 -3.94 -15.63
C GLU A 134 -0.13 -3.91 -15.17
N TYR A 135 -0.53 -4.85 -14.30
CA TYR A 135 -1.92 -4.92 -13.84
C TYR A 135 -2.29 -3.84 -12.83
N PHE A 136 -1.35 -3.38 -12.02
CA PHE A 136 -1.53 -2.19 -11.19
C PHE A 136 -1.89 -0.97 -12.04
N ARG A 137 -1.17 -0.76 -13.14
CA ARG A 137 -1.48 0.30 -14.11
C ARG A 137 -2.84 0.10 -14.76
N CYS A 138 -3.15 -1.12 -15.23
CA CYS A 138 -4.43 -1.42 -15.86
C CYS A 138 -5.64 -1.16 -14.95
N CYS A 139 -5.49 -1.40 -13.64
CA CYS A 139 -6.59 -1.24 -12.69
C CYS A 139 -6.79 0.21 -12.22
N LEU A 140 -5.70 0.97 -12.08
CA LEU A 140 -5.75 2.22 -11.30
C LEU A 140 -5.59 3.49 -12.14
N PHE A 141 -5.19 3.37 -13.42
CA PHE A 141 -4.93 4.54 -14.25
C PHE A 141 -6.10 4.83 -15.19
N ALA A 142 -6.45 6.11 -15.31
CA ALA A 142 -7.45 6.57 -16.27
C ALA A 142 -7.01 6.27 -17.71
N GLY A 143 -7.99 6.07 -18.61
CA GLY A 143 -7.73 5.81 -20.03
C GLY A 143 -7.34 4.36 -20.33
N GLN A 144 -7.34 3.47 -19.34
CA GLN A 144 -7.22 2.04 -19.58
C GLN A 144 -8.55 1.46 -20.07
N PRO A 145 -8.54 0.34 -20.83
CA PRO A 145 -9.78 -0.28 -21.30
C PRO A 145 -10.64 -0.75 -20.11
N GLU A 146 -11.96 -0.63 -20.25
CA GLU A 146 -12.91 -1.07 -19.21
C GLU A 146 -12.79 -2.58 -18.91
N THR A 147 -12.32 -3.34 -19.89
CA THR A 147 -12.08 -4.77 -19.75
C THR A 147 -10.68 -5.11 -20.26
N TYR A 148 -9.97 -5.98 -19.54
CA TYR A 148 -8.69 -6.50 -19.96
C TYR A 148 -8.55 -7.97 -19.57
N ARG A 149 -7.80 -8.72 -20.38
CA ARG A 149 -7.55 -10.13 -20.11
C ARG A 149 -6.34 -10.25 -19.19
N VAL A 150 -6.53 -10.82 -18.02
CA VAL A 150 -5.42 -11.21 -17.15
C VAL A 150 -4.73 -12.45 -17.75
N ARG A 151 -3.47 -12.31 -18.14
CA ARG A 151 -2.64 -13.42 -18.64
C ARG A 151 -2.03 -14.16 -17.45
N ALA A 152 -1.81 -15.46 -17.60
CA ALA A 152 -1.04 -16.21 -16.61
C ALA A 152 0.39 -15.64 -16.52
N SER A 153 0.93 -15.56 -15.31
CA SER A 153 2.34 -15.23 -15.12
C SER A 153 3.21 -16.31 -15.79
N LYS A 154 4.29 -15.90 -16.44
CA LYS A 154 5.26 -16.82 -17.04
C LYS A 154 6.13 -17.50 -15.98
N VAL A 155 6.17 -16.98 -14.79
CA VAL A 155 6.96 -17.46 -13.67
C VAL A 155 6.08 -17.61 -12.43
N PHE A 156 6.38 -18.59 -11.63
CA PHE A 156 5.84 -18.77 -10.29
C PHE A 156 6.99 -19.07 -9.34
N TYR A 157 6.74 -18.88 -8.05
CA TYR A 157 7.71 -19.12 -7.00
C TYR A 157 7.08 -20.03 -5.95
N ASP A 158 7.83 -21.00 -5.52
CA ASP A 158 7.45 -21.98 -4.52
C ASP A 158 8.45 -21.87 -3.36
N TYR A 159 8.49 -20.72 -2.71
CA TYR A 159 9.19 -20.61 -1.43
C TYR A 159 8.26 -20.06 -0.37
N ALA A 160 8.48 -20.56 0.85
CA ALA A 160 7.86 -20.02 2.03
C ALA A 160 8.12 -18.51 2.09
N TRP A 161 7.18 -17.78 2.67
CA TRP A 161 7.33 -16.37 2.97
C TRP A 161 8.38 -16.18 4.08
N ASP A 162 9.60 -16.61 3.83
CA ASP A 162 10.71 -16.33 4.73
C ASP A 162 11.13 -14.88 4.46
N TYR A 163 10.87 -14.06 5.46
CA TYR A 163 11.32 -12.68 5.52
C TYR A 163 12.85 -12.57 5.74
N ASP A 164 13.54 -13.68 5.76
CA ASP A 164 14.98 -13.73 5.92
C ASP A 164 15.64 -13.80 4.54
N GLU A 165 16.09 -12.65 4.04
CA GLU A 165 16.87 -12.53 2.80
C GLU A 165 18.29 -13.16 2.94
N LYS A 166 18.50 -14.07 3.88
CA LYS A 166 19.79 -14.73 4.13
C LYS A 166 19.80 -16.19 3.69
N SER A 167 19.05 -16.55 2.67
CA SER A 167 19.22 -17.85 2.00
C SER A 167 19.39 -17.68 0.50
#